data_ab71c502a610e377077256f91c692e0a
#
_entry.id   ab71c502a610e377077256f91c692e0a
#
_cell.length_a   1.000
_cell.length_b   1.000
_cell.length_c   1.000
_cell.angle_alpha   90.00
_cell.angle_beta   90.00
_cell.angle_gamma   90.00
#
_symmetry.space_group_name_H-M   'P 1'
#
loop_
_entity.id
_entity.type
_entity.pdbx_description
1 polymer ?
#
loop_
_entity_poly.entity_id
_entity_poly.type
_entity_poly.pdbx_seq_one_letter_code
_entity_poly.pdbx_strand_id
1 'polypeptide(L)'
;TRQAIIADITCDSDGKIDQFISPRGLQKTLPVHPLREGEPYHFGVFLVGAYQETLGDLHNLMGDTNVVSVRINGDGSFDFVREMSGDSISDVLSYVEYQPQQLLEQFRRIAERAVRSGRIVPAERQNLLELFNASLRGYTYFED
;
A
#
# COMPACT_ATOMS: atom_id res chain seq x y z
N THR A 1 -10.92 -1.11 22.85
CA THR A 1 -9.75 -1.70 22.22
C THR A 1 -10.09 -3.08 21.66
N ARG A 2 -9.58 -3.39 20.50
CA ARG A 2 -9.58 -4.73 19.91
C ARG A 2 -8.20 -5.35 20.06
N GLN A 3 -8.09 -6.64 19.89
CA GLN A 3 -6.83 -7.36 19.91
C GLN A 3 -6.51 -7.81 18.50
N ALA A 4 -5.27 -7.63 18.06
CA ALA A 4 -4.80 -7.96 16.72
C ALA A 4 -3.48 -8.72 16.76
N ILE A 5 -3.18 -9.42 15.69
CA ILE A 5 -1.85 -9.89 15.30
C ILE A 5 -1.54 -9.28 13.93
N ILE A 6 -0.27 -9.19 13.58
CA ILE A 6 0.15 -8.80 12.23
C ILE A 6 0.51 -10.08 11.50
N ALA A 7 -0.08 -10.29 10.34
CA ALA A 7 0.20 -11.44 9.49
C ALA A 7 0.61 -10.96 8.09
N ASP A 8 1.42 -11.76 7.42
CA ASP A 8 1.71 -11.52 6.02
C ASP A 8 0.51 -11.88 5.12
N ILE A 9 0.59 -11.47 3.86
CA ILE A 9 -0.40 -11.76 2.82
C ILE A 9 0.25 -12.46 1.64
N THR A 10 1.28 -13.24 1.89
CA THR A 10 1.98 -14.02 0.88
C THR A 10 1.28 -15.36 0.64
N CYS A 11 1.47 -15.94 -0.56
CA CYS A 11 0.84 -17.21 -0.93
C CYS A 11 1.52 -18.43 -0.30
N ASP A 12 2.79 -18.31 0.09
CA ASP A 12 3.66 -19.44 0.48
C ASP A 12 4.15 -19.38 1.94
N SER A 13 3.70 -18.40 2.71
CA SER A 13 4.17 -18.16 4.06
C SER A 13 3.00 -17.97 5.03
N ASP A 14 3.18 -18.47 6.25
CA ASP A 14 2.33 -18.20 7.40
C ASP A 14 3.04 -17.23 8.36
N GLY A 15 3.79 -16.26 7.80
CA GLY A 15 4.52 -15.26 8.57
C GLY A 15 3.60 -14.41 9.42
N LYS A 16 3.97 -14.22 10.69
CA LYS A 16 3.20 -13.40 11.62
C LYS A 16 4.06 -12.80 12.72
N ILE A 17 3.59 -11.68 13.23
CA ILE A 17 4.03 -11.11 14.49
C ILE A 17 2.89 -11.30 15.49
N ASP A 18 3.05 -12.24 16.41
CA ASP A 18 2.08 -12.61 17.45
C ASP A 18 2.67 -12.52 18.87
N GLN A 19 3.77 -11.78 19.01
CA GLN A 19 4.40 -11.48 20.30
C GLN A 19 4.81 -10.01 20.35
N PHE A 20 4.30 -9.30 21.33
CA PHE A 20 4.44 -7.86 21.49
C PHE A 20 4.98 -7.53 22.89
N ILE A 21 5.98 -6.64 22.97
CA ILE A 21 6.51 -6.16 24.23
C ILE A 21 5.57 -5.10 24.79
N SER A 22 5.22 -5.24 26.06
CA SER A 22 4.44 -4.24 26.80
C SER A 22 5.01 -4.02 28.20
N PRO A 23 4.58 -2.98 28.91
CA PRO A 23 4.97 -2.78 30.32
C PRO A 23 4.62 -3.95 31.25
N ARG A 24 3.70 -4.81 30.83
CA ARG A 24 3.27 -6.02 31.57
C ARG A 24 4.00 -7.29 31.14
N GLY A 25 5.05 -7.15 30.30
CA GLY A 25 5.75 -8.28 29.72
C GLY A 25 5.26 -8.63 28.31
N LEU A 26 5.56 -9.85 27.88
CA LEU A 26 5.24 -10.32 26.55
C LEU A 26 3.74 -10.62 26.41
N GLN A 27 3.11 -10.05 25.40
CA GLN A 27 1.71 -10.24 25.04
C GLN A 27 1.59 -10.96 23.70
N LYS A 28 0.56 -11.81 23.54
CA LYS A 28 0.30 -12.54 22.28
C LYS A 28 -0.49 -11.72 21.27
N THR A 29 -0.98 -10.57 21.64
CA THR A 29 -1.78 -9.68 20.79
C THR A 29 -1.40 -8.24 21.00
N LEU A 30 -1.57 -7.43 19.97
CA LEU A 30 -1.44 -5.98 20.02
C LEU A 30 -2.81 -5.35 20.31
N PRO A 31 -2.97 -4.53 21.36
CA PRO A 31 -4.19 -3.77 21.54
C PRO A 31 -4.29 -2.66 20.48
N VAL A 32 -5.37 -2.63 19.74
CA VAL A 32 -5.63 -1.65 18.69
C VAL A 32 -6.94 -0.91 18.94
N HIS A 33 -7.11 0.26 18.33
CA HIS A 33 -8.37 0.99 18.35
C HIS A 33 -9.42 0.29 17.49
N PRO A 34 -10.73 0.49 17.74
CA PRO A 34 -11.75 0.09 16.79
C PRO A 34 -11.55 0.80 15.45
N LEU A 35 -11.68 0.06 14.37
CA LEU A 35 -11.71 0.65 13.03
C LEU A 35 -12.96 1.54 12.89
N ARG A 36 -12.83 2.63 12.16
CA ARG A 36 -13.91 3.54 11.78
C ARG A 36 -13.99 3.58 10.28
N GLU A 37 -15.21 3.49 9.78
CA GLU A 37 -15.46 3.56 8.34
C GLU A 37 -14.99 4.90 7.77
N GLY A 38 -14.24 4.86 6.66
CA GLY A 38 -13.68 6.05 6.00
C GLY A 38 -12.48 6.70 6.73
N GLU A 39 -11.98 6.12 7.82
CA GLU A 39 -10.77 6.58 8.49
C GLU A 39 -9.62 5.58 8.26
N PRO A 40 -8.51 5.98 7.59
CA PRO A 40 -7.36 5.12 7.42
C PRO A 40 -6.73 4.77 8.78
N TYR A 41 -6.33 3.53 8.95
CA TYR A 41 -5.68 3.04 10.15
C TYR A 41 -4.23 2.65 9.86
N HIS A 42 -3.30 3.43 10.38
CA HIS A 42 -1.88 3.22 10.14
C HIS A 42 -1.21 2.48 11.30
N PHE A 43 -0.26 1.60 10.95
CA PHE A 43 0.68 1.01 11.88
C PHE A 43 2.07 1.60 11.63
N GLY A 44 2.74 2.01 12.69
CA GLY A 44 4.14 2.44 12.62
C GLY A 44 5.08 1.32 13.08
N VAL A 45 6.08 1.00 12.28
CA VAL A 45 7.21 0.14 12.67
C VAL A 45 8.41 1.04 12.86
N PHE A 46 8.89 1.13 14.10
CA PHE A 46 9.94 2.05 14.48
C PHE A 46 11.31 1.40 14.48
N LEU A 47 12.35 2.23 14.41
CA LEU A 47 13.76 1.81 14.41
C LEU A 47 14.11 0.87 13.27
N VAL A 48 13.47 1.05 12.13
CA VAL A 48 13.80 0.35 10.89
C VAL A 48 15.13 0.89 10.35
N GLY A 49 16.06 0.00 10.09
CA GLY A 49 17.38 0.34 9.57
C GLY A 49 17.53 0.03 8.09
N ALA A 50 18.68 0.43 7.52
CA ALA A 50 18.98 0.24 6.11
C ALA A 50 18.91 -1.24 5.64
N TYR A 51 19.15 -2.19 6.54
CA TYR A 51 19.07 -3.60 6.18
C TYR A 51 17.65 -4.11 5.98
N GLN A 52 16.65 -3.57 6.70
CA GLN A 52 15.26 -3.92 6.44
C GLN A 52 14.83 -3.47 5.03
N GLU A 53 15.20 -2.27 4.63
CA GLU A 53 14.87 -1.76 3.30
C GLU A 53 15.65 -2.48 2.20
N THR A 54 16.92 -2.80 2.44
CA THR A 54 17.75 -3.51 1.46
C THR A 54 17.34 -4.97 1.29
N LEU A 55 16.86 -5.63 2.35
CA LEU A 55 16.43 -7.03 2.35
C LEU A 55 14.90 -7.18 2.16
N GLY A 56 14.17 -6.08 2.19
CA GLY A 56 12.78 -6.04 1.78
C GLY A 56 12.70 -6.25 0.27
N ASP A 57 12.03 -7.31 -0.15
CA ASP A 57 11.83 -7.64 -1.56
C ASP A 57 10.40 -7.40 -1.98
N LEU A 58 10.23 -7.00 -3.25
CA LEU A 58 8.94 -7.04 -3.92
C LEU A 58 8.42 -8.48 -3.92
N HIS A 59 7.31 -8.72 -3.26
CA HIS A 59 6.72 -10.05 -3.15
C HIS A 59 5.22 -10.00 -3.45
N ASN A 60 4.74 -10.93 -4.28
CA ASN A 60 3.34 -10.98 -4.71
C ASN A 60 2.81 -9.66 -5.28
N LEU A 61 3.66 -8.88 -5.95
CA LEU A 61 3.37 -7.55 -6.48
C LEU A 61 3.03 -6.50 -5.38
N MET A 62 3.42 -6.76 -4.14
CA MET A 62 3.46 -5.77 -3.07
C MET A 62 4.82 -5.08 -3.09
N GLY A 63 4.82 -3.76 -3.15
CA GLY A 63 6.03 -2.94 -3.18
C GLY A 63 6.47 -2.44 -1.81
N ASP A 64 7.35 -1.46 -1.81
CA ASP A 64 7.81 -0.80 -0.60
C ASP A 64 6.68 -0.06 0.13
N THR A 65 6.75 -0.05 1.45
CA THR A 65 5.80 0.71 2.28
C THR A 65 6.24 2.18 2.41
N ASN A 66 5.31 3.04 2.84
CA ASN A 66 5.64 4.42 3.16
C ASN A 66 6.68 4.50 4.28
N VAL A 67 7.68 5.37 4.13
CA VAL A 67 8.77 5.56 5.09
C VAL A 67 8.83 7.00 5.56
N VAL A 68 8.98 7.20 6.86
CA VAL A 68 9.09 8.52 7.48
C VAL A 68 10.33 8.58 8.35
N SER A 69 11.18 9.57 8.12
CA SER A 69 12.30 9.88 9.00
C SER A 69 11.85 10.85 10.07
N VAL A 70 11.91 10.43 11.33
CA VAL A 70 11.47 11.22 12.48
C VAL A 70 12.69 11.70 13.27
N ARG A 71 12.75 12.99 13.59
CA ARG A 71 13.71 13.57 14.53
C ARG A 71 13.02 13.97 15.81
N ILE A 72 13.52 13.51 16.94
CA ILE A 72 13.06 13.93 18.26
C ILE A 72 13.91 15.11 18.72
N ASN A 73 13.27 16.18 19.13
CA ASN A 73 13.89 17.40 19.63
C ASN A 73 14.14 17.34 21.14
N GLY A 74 14.99 18.22 21.65
CA GLY A 74 15.36 18.24 23.05
C GLY A 74 14.22 18.63 24.02
N ASP A 75 13.14 19.23 23.51
CA ASP A 75 11.92 19.56 24.24
C ASP A 75 10.87 18.44 24.23
N GLY A 76 11.17 17.30 23.60
CA GLY A 76 10.26 16.16 23.44
C GLY A 76 9.29 16.27 22.28
N SER A 77 9.32 17.35 21.51
CA SER A 77 8.61 17.45 20.22
C SER A 77 9.30 16.59 19.15
N PHE A 78 8.64 16.39 18.02
CA PHE A 78 9.22 15.68 16.88
C PHE A 78 8.92 16.38 15.57
N ASP A 79 9.80 16.17 14.60
CA ASP A 79 9.64 16.63 13.22
C ASP A 79 9.70 15.45 12.24
N PHE A 80 8.88 15.47 11.23
CA PHE A 80 9.08 14.64 10.04
C PHE A 80 10.13 15.32 9.15
N VAL A 81 11.32 14.71 9.13
CA VAL A 81 12.47 15.26 8.39
C VAL A 81 12.38 14.90 6.93
N ARG A 82 11.90 13.71 6.63
CA ARG A 82 11.73 13.19 5.28
C ARG A 82 10.59 12.20 5.26
N GLU A 83 9.76 12.34 4.24
CA GLU A 83 8.70 11.40 3.94
C GLU A 83 8.96 10.82 2.55
N MET A 84 8.83 9.51 2.40
CA MET A 84 8.92 8.81 1.13
C MET A 84 7.69 7.94 0.99
N SER A 85 6.96 8.14 -0.10
CA SER A 85 5.86 7.26 -0.46
C SER A 85 6.38 5.89 -0.85
N GLY A 86 5.66 4.85 -0.49
CA GLY A 86 5.91 3.51 -0.99
C GLY A 86 5.55 3.38 -2.47
N ASP A 87 5.75 2.18 -3.00
CA ASP A 87 5.57 1.91 -4.41
C ASP A 87 4.11 1.99 -4.85
N SER A 88 3.90 2.59 -6.01
CA SER A 88 2.63 2.51 -6.72
C SER A 88 2.50 1.19 -7.49
N ILE A 89 1.28 0.85 -7.90
CA ILE A 89 1.03 -0.28 -8.80
C ILE A 89 1.84 -0.13 -10.11
N SER A 90 2.00 1.09 -10.61
CA SER A 90 2.84 1.35 -11.79
C SER A 90 4.30 1.04 -11.57
N ASP A 91 4.85 1.32 -10.41
CA ASP A 91 6.25 1.05 -10.08
C ASP A 91 6.50 -0.46 -10.06
N VAL A 92 5.66 -1.21 -9.36
CA VAL A 92 5.76 -2.67 -9.28
C VAL A 92 5.54 -3.33 -10.63
N LEU A 93 4.56 -2.89 -11.42
CA LEU A 93 4.35 -3.39 -12.78
C LEU A 93 5.57 -3.13 -13.67
N SER A 94 6.19 -1.96 -13.56
CA SER A 94 7.40 -1.62 -14.30
C SER A 94 8.58 -2.52 -13.92
N TYR A 95 8.71 -2.85 -12.64
CA TYR A 95 9.74 -3.76 -12.15
C TYR A 95 9.62 -5.17 -12.75
N VAL A 96 8.40 -5.66 -12.96
CA VAL A 96 8.13 -6.96 -13.62
C VAL A 96 7.92 -6.81 -15.14
N GLU A 97 8.49 -5.77 -15.73
CA GLU A 97 8.57 -5.53 -17.19
C GLU A 97 7.25 -5.21 -17.89
N TYR A 98 6.18 -4.93 -17.15
CA TYR A 98 4.98 -4.33 -17.74
C TYR A 98 5.17 -2.81 -17.86
N GLN A 99 4.69 -2.26 -18.97
CA GLN A 99 4.71 -0.82 -19.20
C GLN A 99 3.31 -0.22 -18.92
N PRO A 100 3.13 0.54 -17.84
CA PRO A 100 1.82 1.09 -17.46
C PRO A 100 1.14 1.89 -18.58
N GLN A 101 1.93 2.63 -19.35
CA GLN A 101 1.43 3.39 -20.50
C GLN A 101 0.84 2.50 -21.59
N GLN A 102 1.44 1.35 -21.86
CA GLN A 102 0.92 0.38 -22.84
C GLN A 102 -0.37 -0.27 -22.31
N LEU A 103 -0.45 -0.57 -21.03
CA LEU A 103 -1.66 -1.10 -20.41
C LEU A 103 -2.81 -0.10 -20.52
N LEU A 104 -2.56 1.18 -20.23
CA LEU A 104 -3.54 2.25 -20.36
C LEU A 104 -4.03 2.39 -21.81
N GLU A 105 -3.13 2.35 -22.79
CA GLU A 105 -3.48 2.43 -24.21
C GLU A 105 -4.28 1.19 -24.67
N GLN A 106 -3.93 0.00 -24.23
CA GLN A 106 -4.71 -1.22 -24.49
C GLN A 106 -6.11 -1.12 -23.91
N PHE A 107 -6.23 -0.65 -22.65
CA PHE A 107 -7.51 -0.44 -21.99
C PHE A 107 -8.35 0.60 -22.74
N ARG A 108 -7.74 1.70 -23.17
CA ARG A 108 -8.41 2.72 -23.99
C ARG A 108 -9.01 2.14 -25.25
N ARG A 109 -8.25 1.33 -26.00
CA ARG A 109 -8.74 0.67 -27.23
C ARG A 109 -9.89 -0.31 -26.96
N ILE A 110 -9.86 -1.00 -25.82
CA ILE A 110 -10.96 -1.89 -25.38
C ILE A 110 -12.21 -1.08 -25.10
N ALA A 111 -12.10 0.00 -24.33
CA ALA A 111 -13.20 0.88 -23.98
C ALA A 111 -13.81 1.56 -25.23
N GLU A 112 -12.99 2.00 -26.17
CA GLU A 112 -13.47 2.54 -27.45
C GLU A 112 -14.24 1.52 -28.29
N ARG A 113 -13.78 0.27 -28.34
CA ARG A 113 -14.56 -0.80 -29.01
C ARG A 113 -15.88 -1.07 -28.31
N ALA A 114 -15.93 -0.98 -26.97
CA ALA A 114 -17.17 -1.13 -26.20
C ALA A 114 -18.18 -0.03 -26.52
N VAL A 115 -17.73 1.23 -26.68
CA VAL A 115 -18.59 2.34 -27.12
C VAL A 115 -19.12 2.09 -28.54
N ARG A 116 -18.26 1.72 -29.48
CA ARG A 116 -18.65 1.45 -30.89
C ARG A 116 -19.67 0.30 -31.00
N SER A 117 -19.60 -0.67 -30.12
CA SER A 117 -20.55 -1.79 -30.05
C SER A 117 -21.80 -1.52 -29.21
N GLY A 118 -21.95 -0.31 -28.68
CA GLY A 118 -23.10 0.09 -27.85
C GLY A 118 -23.16 -0.57 -26.48
N ARG A 119 -22.07 -1.19 -26.01
CA ARG A 119 -22.01 -1.81 -24.67
C ARG A 119 -21.87 -0.80 -23.53
N ILE A 120 -21.24 0.32 -23.81
CA ILE A 120 -21.10 1.45 -22.88
C ILE A 120 -21.32 2.76 -23.63
N VAL A 121 -21.65 3.82 -22.90
CA VAL A 121 -21.74 5.17 -23.46
C VAL A 121 -20.41 5.94 -23.30
N PRO A 122 -20.17 7.02 -24.09
CA PRO A 122 -18.95 7.79 -24.04
C PRO A 122 -18.58 8.33 -22.65
N ALA A 123 -19.58 8.70 -21.84
CA ALA A 123 -19.34 9.16 -20.46
C ALA A 123 -18.81 8.04 -19.56
N GLU A 124 -19.34 6.82 -19.70
CA GLU A 124 -18.83 5.66 -18.96
C GLU A 124 -17.41 5.32 -19.38
N ARG A 125 -17.07 5.42 -20.68
CA ARG A 125 -15.70 5.28 -21.14
C ARG A 125 -14.75 6.24 -20.43
N GLN A 126 -15.15 7.52 -20.32
CA GLN A 126 -14.33 8.53 -19.66
C GLN A 126 -14.07 8.15 -18.18
N ASN A 127 -15.13 7.82 -17.46
CA ASN A 127 -15.04 7.42 -16.06
C ASN A 127 -14.16 6.17 -15.87
N LEU A 128 -14.29 5.17 -16.74
CA LEU A 128 -13.48 3.95 -16.71
C LEU A 128 -12.00 4.24 -16.94
N LEU A 129 -11.67 5.15 -17.87
CA LEU A 129 -10.28 5.54 -18.12
C LEU A 129 -9.67 6.30 -16.93
N GLU A 130 -10.42 7.19 -16.32
CA GLU A 130 -10.01 7.92 -15.13
C GLU A 130 -9.78 6.97 -13.96
N LEU A 131 -10.70 6.04 -13.72
CA LEU A 131 -10.57 5.03 -12.67
C LEU A 131 -9.35 4.12 -12.90
N PHE A 132 -9.17 3.61 -14.11
CA PHE A 132 -8.02 2.76 -14.44
C PHE A 132 -6.69 3.51 -14.26
N ASN A 133 -6.61 4.76 -14.71
CA ASN A 133 -5.42 5.58 -14.54
C ASN A 133 -5.16 5.95 -13.06
N ALA A 134 -6.19 6.16 -12.27
CA ALA A 134 -6.07 6.36 -10.83
C ALA A 134 -5.57 5.08 -10.14
N SER A 135 -6.13 3.92 -10.49
CA SER A 135 -5.71 2.62 -9.95
C SER A 135 -4.23 2.33 -10.21
N LEU A 136 -3.70 2.66 -11.40
CA LEU A 136 -2.27 2.48 -11.69
C LEU A 136 -1.35 3.31 -10.79
N ARG A 137 -1.85 4.42 -10.24
CA ARG A 137 -1.11 5.29 -9.31
C ARG A 137 -1.38 4.96 -7.85
N GLY A 138 -2.29 4.03 -7.59
CA GLY A 138 -2.61 3.59 -6.24
C GLY A 138 -1.44 2.89 -5.57
N TYR A 139 -1.47 2.86 -4.26
CA TYR A 139 -0.53 2.15 -3.42
C TYR A 139 -0.71 0.64 -3.58
N THR A 140 0.36 -0.15 -3.42
CA THR A 140 0.28 -1.60 -3.63
C THR A 140 -0.42 -2.36 -2.51
N TYR A 141 -0.62 -1.71 -1.37
CA TYR A 141 -1.41 -2.22 -0.26
C TYR A 141 -2.83 -1.64 -0.31
N PHE A 142 -3.74 -2.26 0.43
CA PHE A 142 -5.15 -1.84 0.41
C PHE A 142 -5.31 -0.42 1.00
N GLU A 143 -5.82 0.46 0.16
CA GLU A 143 -6.35 1.76 0.53
C GLU A 143 -7.81 1.84 0.04
N ASP A 144 -8.70 2.40 0.88
CA ASP A 144 -10.11 2.64 0.52
C ASP A 144 -10.26 3.92 -0.32
#